data_5e1094b59280a45def1973b10942119b
#
_entry.id   5e1094b59280a45def1973b10942119b
#
_cell.length_a   1.000
_cell.length_b   1.000
_cell.length_c   1.000
_cell.angle_alpha   90.00
_cell.angle_beta   90.00
_cell.angle_gamma   90.00
#
_symmetry.space_group_name_H-M   'P 1'
#
loop_
_entity.id
_entity.type
_entity.pdbx_description
1 polymer ?
#
loop_
_entity_poly.entity_id
_entity_poly.type
_entity_poly.pdbx_seq_one_letter_code
_entity_poly.pdbx_strand_id
1 'polypeptide(L)'
;PEEADVLPRCLITGERKAALATVPKVSGLMFVGGHPAGDAFLCFDKDAFQSYGFKKSANAPVSEEAMTAVNAALTDLIAKAPVLGNAKLVHWYSSEIAEEEDLMPILLEGEWDDEEDSDSDDGEKEKDALRAAKALIASIETGERPERLHARYYMMPLSGANGRMMVRLWQEGS
;
A
#
# COMPACT_ATOMS: atom_id res chain seq x y z
N PRO A 1 -39.98 16.01 16.16
CA PRO A 1 -39.43 15.86 14.79
C PRO A 1 -38.41 14.77 14.86
N GLU A 2 -38.75 13.62 14.26
CA GLU A 2 -37.82 12.52 14.07
C GLU A 2 -36.68 13.08 13.20
N GLU A 3 -35.48 13.09 13.73
CA GLU A 3 -34.28 13.29 12.92
C GLU A 3 -34.29 12.14 11.91
N ALA A 4 -34.57 12.50 10.67
CA ALA A 4 -34.43 11.57 9.55
C ALA A 4 -33.04 10.97 9.65
N ASP A 5 -32.97 9.64 9.72
CA ASP A 5 -31.74 8.87 9.87
C ASP A 5 -30.87 9.09 8.62
N VAL A 6 -30.14 10.22 8.60
CA VAL A 6 -29.32 10.61 7.46
C VAL A 6 -28.09 9.72 7.45
N LEU A 7 -28.07 8.75 6.52
CA LEU A 7 -26.94 7.87 6.35
C LEU A 7 -25.61 8.66 6.28
N PRO A 8 -24.58 8.19 6.96
CA PRO A 8 -23.27 8.85 6.93
C PRO A 8 -22.69 8.81 5.52
N ARG A 9 -21.80 9.75 5.23
CA ARG A 9 -21.05 9.76 3.99
C ARG A 9 -19.85 8.84 4.13
N CYS A 10 -19.71 7.85 3.25
CA CYS A 10 -18.54 6.98 3.19
C CYS A 10 -17.29 7.81 2.89
N LEU A 11 -16.24 7.68 3.70
CA LEU A 11 -14.99 8.43 3.53
C LEU A 11 -14.22 8.05 2.25
N ILE A 12 -14.46 6.85 1.72
CA ILE A 12 -13.75 6.35 0.53
C ILE A 12 -14.49 6.76 -0.75
N THR A 13 -15.80 6.49 -0.83
CA THR A 13 -16.57 6.72 -2.05
C THR A 13 -17.28 8.07 -2.10
N GLY A 14 -17.43 8.74 -0.94
CA GLY A 14 -18.21 9.97 -0.83
C GLY A 14 -19.73 9.77 -0.86
N GLU A 15 -20.21 8.55 -1.09
CA GLU A 15 -21.63 8.23 -1.16
C GLU A 15 -22.26 8.10 0.25
N ARG A 16 -23.58 8.37 0.35
CA ARG A 16 -24.32 8.13 1.57
C ARG A 16 -24.73 6.67 1.65
N LYS A 17 -24.06 5.91 2.51
CA LYS A 17 -24.28 4.47 2.73
C LYS A 17 -24.18 4.14 4.22
N ALA A 18 -24.79 3.05 4.61
CA ALA A 18 -24.61 2.51 5.96
C ALA A 18 -23.13 2.24 6.22
N ALA A 19 -22.63 2.70 7.36
CA ALA A 19 -21.28 2.44 7.79
C ALA A 19 -21.15 1.05 8.41
N LEU A 20 -20.04 0.37 8.17
CA LEU A 20 -19.67 -0.84 8.90
C LEU A 20 -19.55 -0.53 10.39
N ALA A 21 -20.12 -1.38 11.24
CA ALA A 21 -19.95 -1.24 12.69
C ALA A 21 -18.53 -1.57 13.15
N THR A 22 -17.87 -2.48 12.44
CA THR A 22 -16.48 -2.87 12.71
C THR A 22 -15.78 -3.14 11.37
N VAL A 23 -14.61 -2.55 11.19
CA VAL A 23 -13.78 -2.73 10.00
C VAL A 23 -13.05 -4.06 10.08
N PRO A 24 -13.04 -4.88 9.01
CA PRO A 24 -12.28 -6.12 8.96
C PRO A 24 -10.78 -5.90 9.20
N LYS A 25 -10.11 -6.92 9.73
CA LYS A 25 -8.67 -6.92 9.92
C LYS A 25 -7.97 -7.24 8.61
N VAL A 26 -6.76 -6.70 8.47
CA VAL A 26 -5.84 -6.99 7.36
C VAL A 26 -4.86 -8.07 7.81
N SER A 27 -4.62 -9.06 6.96
CA SER A 27 -3.68 -10.18 7.22
C SER A 27 -2.36 -9.99 6.48
N GLY A 28 -1.36 -10.82 6.82
CA GLY A 28 -0.10 -10.90 6.09
C GLY A 28 1.08 -10.13 6.68
N LEU A 29 0.90 -9.49 7.85
CA LEU A 29 1.97 -8.71 8.51
C LEU A 29 2.67 -9.47 9.66
N MET A 30 2.43 -10.78 9.81
CA MET A 30 2.95 -11.57 10.94
C MET A 30 4.48 -11.48 11.07
N PHE A 31 5.20 -11.55 9.96
CA PHE A 31 6.67 -11.52 9.96
C PHE A 31 7.26 -10.11 10.19
N VAL A 32 6.43 -9.08 10.22
CA VAL A 32 6.83 -7.68 10.46
C VAL A 32 6.10 -7.09 11.68
N GLY A 33 5.91 -7.92 12.70
CA GLY A 33 5.32 -7.53 13.99
C GLY A 33 3.79 -7.55 14.05
N GLY A 34 3.13 -8.09 13.02
CA GLY A 34 1.67 -8.24 12.99
C GLY A 34 1.16 -9.45 13.75
N HIS A 35 -0.15 -9.46 13.97
CA HIS A 35 -0.83 -10.54 14.67
C HIS A 35 -1.26 -11.65 13.68
N PRO A 36 -1.14 -12.96 14.01
CA PRO A 36 -1.54 -14.05 13.13
C PRO A 36 -3.02 -14.00 12.69
N ALA A 37 -3.91 -13.49 13.55
CA ALA A 37 -5.33 -13.31 13.24
C ALA A 37 -5.64 -11.98 12.52
N GLY A 38 -4.61 -11.30 12.00
CA GLY A 38 -4.71 -10.01 11.32
C GLY A 38 -4.64 -8.81 12.25
N ASP A 39 -4.37 -7.67 11.66
CA ASP A 39 -4.17 -6.38 12.30
C ASP A 39 -5.29 -5.40 11.93
N ALA A 40 -5.71 -4.58 12.90
CA ALA A 40 -6.76 -3.61 12.67
C ALA A 40 -6.25 -2.48 11.75
N PHE A 41 -6.97 -2.25 10.65
CA PHE A 41 -6.73 -1.13 9.74
C PHE A 41 -7.27 0.18 10.30
N LEU A 42 -8.54 0.17 10.73
CA LEU A 42 -9.20 1.28 11.42
C LEU A 42 -9.71 0.79 12.77
N CYS A 43 -9.30 1.43 13.84
CA CYS A 43 -9.65 1.03 15.20
C CYS A 43 -9.88 2.24 16.10
N PHE A 44 -11.09 2.35 16.66
CA PHE A 44 -11.52 3.44 17.54
C PHE A 44 -12.10 2.85 18.83
N ASP A 45 -11.29 2.08 19.56
CA ASP A 45 -11.69 1.31 20.74
C ASP A 45 -11.44 2.04 22.09
N LYS A 46 -10.77 3.20 22.05
CA LYS A 46 -10.46 3.99 23.25
C LYS A 46 -11.53 5.04 23.50
N ASP A 47 -11.77 5.34 24.78
CA ASP A 47 -12.72 6.37 25.20
C ASP A 47 -12.40 7.75 24.63
N ALA A 48 -11.11 8.04 24.39
CA ALA A 48 -10.68 9.28 23.76
C ALA A 48 -11.29 9.52 22.37
N PHE A 49 -11.68 8.46 21.64
CA PHE A 49 -12.35 8.57 20.34
C PHE A 49 -13.85 8.84 20.44
N GLN A 50 -14.41 8.91 21.68
CA GLN A 50 -15.84 9.12 21.90
C GLN A 50 -16.18 10.56 22.30
N SER A 51 -15.21 11.47 22.29
CA SER A 51 -15.35 12.86 22.75
C SER A 51 -16.45 13.66 22.02
N TYR A 52 -16.78 13.27 20.79
CA TYR A 52 -17.88 13.86 20.00
C TYR A 52 -19.13 12.97 19.93
N GLY A 53 -19.24 11.96 20.80
CA GLY A 53 -20.38 11.04 20.85
C GLY A 53 -20.36 9.93 19.79
N PHE A 54 -19.40 9.93 18.88
CA PHE A 54 -19.24 8.84 17.92
C PHE A 54 -18.64 7.60 18.58
N LYS A 55 -19.10 6.42 18.16
CA LYS A 55 -18.60 5.14 18.65
C LYS A 55 -18.05 4.29 17.52
N LYS A 56 -16.95 3.60 17.79
CA LYS A 56 -16.29 2.68 16.84
C LYS A 56 -16.10 3.33 15.47
N SER A 57 -16.47 2.65 14.38
CA SER A 57 -16.31 3.12 13.00
C SER A 57 -17.20 4.31 12.62
N ALA A 58 -18.12 4.76 13.48
CA ALA A 58 -18.79 6.06 13.27
C ALA A 58 -17.81 7.25 13.27
N ASN A 59 -16.61 7.09 13.86
CA ASN A 59 -15.52 8.07 13.78
C ASN A 59 -14.89 8.19 12.39
N ALA A 60 -14.96 7.11 11.59
CA ALA A 60 -14.50 7.07 10.21
C ALA A 60 -15.46 6.16 9.42
N PRO A 61 -16.63 6.66 9.02
CA PRO A 61 -17.65 5.85 8.39
C PRO A 61 -17.18 5.37 7.01
N VAL A 62 -17.14 4.06 6.84
CA VAL A 62 -16.84 3.38 5.57
C VAL A 62 -17.92 2.37 5.26
N SER A 63 -18.36 2.27 4.01
CA SER A 63 -19.34 1.28 3.58
C SER A 63 -18.69 -0.10 3.46
N GLU A 64 -19.50 -1.14 3.57
CA GLU A 64 -19.06 -2.53 3.44
C GLU A 64 -18.41 -2.81 2.07
N GLU A 65 -19.03 -2.32 1.01
CA GLU A 65 -18.54 -2.46 -0.36
C GLU A 65 -17.13 -1.82 -0.54
N ALA A 66 -16.98 -0.56 -0.09
CA ALA A 66 -15.71 0.13 -0.17
C ALA A 66 -14.62 -0.58 0.67
N MET A 67 -14.96 -1.04 1.86
CA MET A 67 -14.00 -1.70 2.73
C MET A 67 -13.61 -3.09 2.22
N THR A 68 -14.54 -3.81 1.59
CA THR A 68 -14.25 -5.08 0.93
C THR A 68 -13.24 -4.90 -0.19
N ALA A 69 -13.40 -3.88 -1.03
CA ALA A 69 -12.47 -3.57 -2.11
C ALA A 69 -11.08 -3.18 -1.57
N VAL A 70 -11.03 -2.31 -0.56
CA VAL A 70 -9.75 -1.91 0.08
C VAL A 70 -9.05 -3.10 0.72
N ASN A 71 -9.79 -3.96 1.43
CA ASN A 71 -9.20 -5.11 2.11
C ASN A 71 -8.65 -6.14 1.12
N ALA A 72 -9.36 -6.37 0.01
CA ALA A 72 -8.89 -7.25 -1.06
C ALA A 72 -7.60 -6.70 -1.70
N ALA A 73 -7.57 -5.42 -2.05
CA ALA A 73 -6.39 -4.78 -2.63
C ALA A 73 -5.19 -4.79 -1.67
N LEU A 74 -5.39 -4.44 -0.40
CA LEU A 74 -4.32 -4.50 0.61
C LEU A 74 -3.80 -5.91 0.83
N THR A 75 -4.67 -6.91 0.86
CA THR A 75 -4.27 -8.32 1.03
C THR A 75 -3.40 -8.78 -0.13
N ASP A 76 -3.77 -8.45 -1.36
CA ASP A 76 -2.99 -8.79 -2.56
C ASP A 76 -1.63 -8.07 -2.57
N LEU A 77 -1.62 -6.76 -2.32
CA LEU A 77 -0.40 -5.96 -2.25
C LEU A 77 0.55 -6.45 -1.15
N ILE A 78 0.04 -6.74 0.05
CA ILE A 78 0.83 -7.25 1.17
C ILE A 78 1.39 -8.64 0.86
N ALA A 79 0.64 -9.50 0.16
CA ALA A 79 1.11 -10.84 -0.22
C ALA A 79 2.33 -10.77 -1.14
N LYS A 80 2.34 -9.83 -2.08
CA LYS A 80 3.42 -9.61 -3.05
C LYS A 80 4.57 -8.77 -2.51
N ALA A 81 4.33 -7.99 -1.45
CA ALA A 81 5.31 -7.03 -0.94
C ALA A 81 6.53 -7.70 -0.33
N PRO A 82 7.76 -7.33 -0.72
CA PRO A 82 8.99 -7.78 -0.10
C PRO A 82 9.11 -7.26 1.33
N VAL A 83 9.87 -7.99 2.14
CA VAL A 83 10.20 -7.60 3.51
C VAL A 83 11.49 -6.78 3.48
N LEU A 84 11.41 -5.54 3.97
CA LEU A 84 12.55 -4.66 4.12
C LEU A 84 12.70 -4.31 5.61
N GLY A 85 13.70 -4.89 6.25
CA GLY A 85 13.89 -4.76 7.70
C GLY A 85 12.69 -5.29 8.49
N ASN A 86 11.97 -4.41 9.18
CA ASN A 86 10.81 -4.76 9.99
C ASN A 86 9.47 -4.31 9.37
N ALA A 87 9.43 -4.09 8.06
CA ALA A 87 8.24 -3.69 7.33
C ALA A 87 8.10 -4.46 6.01
N LYS A 88 6.88 -4.58 5.51
CA LYS A 88 6.58 -4.97 4.13
C LYS A 88 6.47 -3.71 3.29
N LEU A 89 7.21 -3.66 2.19
CA LEU A 89 7.20 -2.53 1.28
C LEU A 89 6.11 -2.72 0.23
N VAL A 90 4.94 -2.18 0.50
CA VAL A 90 3.81 -2.17 -0.44
C VAL A 90 3.98 -1.03 -1.43
N HIS A 91 3.82 -1.32 -2.71
CA HIS A 91 3.84 -0.31 -3.76
C HIS A 91 2.80 -0.60 -4.84
N TRP A 92 2.39 0.41 -5.58
CA TRP A 92 1.48 0.31 -6.73
C TRP A 92 1.59 1.55 -7.61
N TYR A 93 0.99 1.48 -8.79
CA TYR A 93 0.99 2.55 -9.78
C TYR A 93 -0.44 3.05 -10.04
N SER A 94 -0.58 4.28 -10.51
CA SER A 94 -1.88 4.92 -10.82
C SER A 94 -2.57 4.32 -12.05
N SER A 95 -1.84 3.61 -12.89
CA SER A 95 -2.33 2.85 -14.04
C SER A 95 -1.65 1.50 -14.08
N GLU A 96 -2.25 0.56 -14.77
CA GLU A 96 -1.63 -0.74 -15.03
C GLU A 96 -0.33 -0.52 -15.84
N ILE A 97 0.74 -1.12 -15.36
CA ILE A 97 2.03 -1.18 -16.02
C ILE A 97 2.36 -2.64 -16.33
N ALA A 98 3.16 -2.89 -17.35
CA ALA A 98 3.66 -4.23 -17.60
C ALA A 98 4.57 -4.71 -16.45
N GLU A 99 4.57 -6.01 -16.18
CA GLU A 99 5.35 -6.56 -15.06
C GLU A 99 6.85 -6.28 -15.23
N GLU A 100 7.32 -6.24 -16.48
CA GLU A 100 8.69 -5.91 -16.85
C GLU A 100 9.04 -4.41 -16.65
N GLU A 101 8.01 -3.57 -16.49
CA GLU A 101 8.18 -2.13 -16.22
C GLU A 101 8.19 -1.83 -14.72
N ASP A 102 7.84 -2.80 -13.87
CA ASP A 102 7.91 -2.65 -12.42
C ASP A 102 9.35 -2.83 -11.94
N LEU A 103 10.01 -1.72 -11.70
CA LEU A 103 11.41 -1.69 -11.25
C LEU A 103 11.57 -1.91 -9.74
N MET A 104 10.49 -1.90 -8.98
CA MET A 104 10.58 -2.01 -7.52
C MET A 104 11.12 -3.35 -7.03
N PRO A 105 10.78 -4.51 -7.61
CA PRO A 105 11.41 -5.78 -7.24
C PRO A 105 12.92 -5.76 -7.44
N ILE A 106 13.39 -5.27 -8.58
CA ILE A 106 14.83 -5.20 -8.93
C ILE A 106 15.58 -4.28 -7.96
N LEU A 107 14.99 -3.14 -7.61
CA LEU A 107 15.59 -2.19 -6.66
C LEU A 107 15.73 -2.76 -5.25
N LEU A 108 14.86 -3.69 -4.88
CA LEU A 108 14.81 -4.23 -3.53
C LEU A 108 15.58 -5.54 -3.36
N GLU A 109 15.76 -6.31 -4.41
CA GLU A 109 16.48 -7.57 -4.38
C GLU A 109 18.01 -7.39 -4.30
N GLY A 110 18.53 -6.22 -4.70
CA GLY A 110 19.88 -5.75 -4.34
C GLY A 110 21.06 -6.54 -4.89
N GLU A 111 20.85 -7.50 -5.78
CA GLU A 111 21.93 -8.20 -6.47
C GLU A 111 22.44 -7.36 -7.66
N TRP A 112 23.23 -6.36 -7.33
CA TRP A 112 23.92 -5.52 -8.30
C TRP A 112 25.30 -6.14 -8.61
N ASP A 113 25.32 -7.37 -9.12
CA ASP A 113 26.56 -7.96 -9.56
C ASP A 113 27.00 -7.26 -10.85
N ASP A 114 28.13 -6.58 -10.75
CA ASP A 114 28.84 -5.93 -11.88
C ASP A 114 29.56 -6.95 -12.78
N GLU A 115 29.19 -8.24 -12.78
CA GLU A 115 29.81 -9.24 -13.63
C GLU A 115 29.19 -9.22 -15.05
N GLU A 116 29.92 -8.58 -15.95
CA GLU A 116 29.79 -8.74 -17.37
C GLU A 116 30.08 -10.19 -17.75
N ASP A 117 29.06 -10.99 -18.03
CA ASP A 117 29.04 -12.04 -19.07
C ASP A 117 27.78 -12.89 -19.00
N SER A 118 26.81 -12.63 -19.86
CA SER A 118 25.95 -13.69 -20.39
C SER A 118 25.39 -13.31 -21.77
N ASP A 119 25.86 -14.04 -22.75
CA ASP A 119 25.48 -14.02 -24.17
C ASP A 119 24.12 -14.74 -24.36
N SER A 120 23.03 -14.21 -23.78
CA SER A 120 21.69 -14.72 -23.98
C SER A 120 20.68 -13.58 -24.12
N ASP A 121 19.59 -13.82 -24.84
CA ASP A 121 18.47 -12.88 -25.05
C ASP A 121 17.86 -12.39 -23.71
N ASP A 122 17.98 -13.19 -22.65
CA ASP A 122 17.62 -12.83 -21.28
C ASP A 122 18.56 -11.73 -20.70
N GLY A 123 19.83 -11.71 -21.08
CA GLY A 123 20.79 -10.69 -20.65
C GLY A 123 20.52 -9.30 -21.21
N GLU A 124 19.85 -9.14 -22.35
CA GLU A 124 19.42 -7.82 -22.85
C GLU A 124 18.25 -7.28 -22.02
N LYS A 125 17.32 -8.10 -21.64
CA LYS A 125 16.20 -7.70 -20.76
C LYS A 125 16.67 -7.28 -19.37
N GLU A 126 17.62 -8.03 -18.82
CA GLU A 126 18.23 -7.72 -17.53
C GLU A 126 19.04 -6.42 -17.56
N LYS A 127 19.83 -6.20 -18.63
CA LYS A 127 20.57 -4.93 -18.86
C LYS A 127 19.62 -3.74 -19.04
N ASP A 128 18.50 -3.92 -19.71
CA ASP A 128 17.50 -2.85 -19.89
C ASP A 128 16.77 -2.56 -18.57
N ALA A 129 16.43 -3.58 -17.77
CA ALA A 129 15.87 -3.42 -16.45
C ALA A 129 16.83 -2.70 -15.50
N LEU A 130 18.11 -3.09 -15.50
CA LEU A 130 19.16 -2.43 -14.72
C LEU A 130 19.37 -0.97 -15.13
N ARG A 131 19.36 -0.68 -16.45
CA ARG A 131 19.45 0.69 -16.96
C ARG A 131 18.25 1.53 -16.55
N ALA A 132 17.05 0.97 -16.62
CA ALA A 132 15.83 1.63 -16.18
C ALA A 132 15.84 1.90 -14.67
N ALA A 133 16.30 0.94 -13.85
CA ALA A 133 16.47 1.11 -12.41
C ALA A 133 17.48 2.20 -12.06
N LYS A 134 18.65 2.22 -12.73
CA LYS A 134 19.66 3.29 -12.57
C LYS A 134 19.09 4.66 -12.98
N ALA A 135 18.28 4.73 -14.05
CA ALA A 135 17.61 5.95 -14.47
C ALA A 135 16.58 6.43 -13.44
N LEU A 136 15.86 5.51 -12.81
CA LEU A 136 14.92 5.84 -11.74
C LEU A 136 15.63 6.40 -10.51
N ILE A 137 16.72 5.77 -10.06
CA ILE A 137 17.53 6.27 -8.94
C ILE A 137 18.09 7.66 -9.27
N ALA A 138 18.65 7.84 -10.45
CA ALA A 138 19.13 9.13 -10.90
C ALA A 138 18.02 10.19 -10.93
N SER A 139 16.79 9.82 -11.33
CA SER A 139 15.65 10.73 -11.34
C SER A 139 15.22 11.18 -9.94
N ILE A 140 15.37 10.30 -8.94
CA ILE A 140 15.12 10.64 -7.54
C ILE A 140 16.15 11.67 -7.05
N GLU A 141 17.41 11.51 -7.44
CA GLU A 141 18.50 12.42 -7.04
C GLU A 141 18.47 13.75 -7.80
N THR A 142 18.13 13.73 -9.08
CA THR A 142 18.16 14.94 -9.95
C THR A 142 16.80 15.65 -10.02
N GLY A 143 15.71 14.96 -9.67
CA GLY A 143 14.34 15.43 -9.87
C GLY A 143 13.89 15.39 -11.34
N GLU A 144 14.69 14.82 -12.24
CA GLU A 144 14.33 14.63 -13.65
C GLU A 144 13.57 13.31 -13.83
N ARG A 145 12.46 13.36 -14.54
CA ARG A 145 11.57 12.21 -14.76
C ARG A 145 12.10 11.33 -15.89
N PRO A 146 12.21 9.99 -15.70
CA PRO A 146 12.45 9.10 -16.82
C PRO A 146 11.28 9.18 -17.82
N GLU A 147 11.56 9.29 -19.12
CA GLU A 147 10.54 9.45 -20.17
C GLU A 147 9.52 8.29 -20.25
N ARG A 148 9.78 7.16 -19.58
CA ARG A 148 8.96 5.93 -19.64
C ARG A 148 7.95 5.76 -18.51
N LEU A 149 8.04 6.48 -17.41
CA LEU A 149 7.10 6.37 -16.30
C LEU A 149 6.00 7.43 -16.42
N HIS A 150 4.95 7.15 -17.19
CA HIS A 150 3.76 7.98 -17.26
C HIS A 150 2.82 7.75 -16.06
N ALA A 151 2.99 6.65 -15.34
CA ALA A 151 2.18 6.30 -14.18
C ALA A 151 2.77 6.92 -12.91
N ARG A 152 1.90 7.49 -12.07
CA ARG A 152 2.29 7.91 -10.72
C ARG A 152 2.52 6.67 -9.87
N TYR A 153 3.62 6.60 -9.14
CA TYR A 153 3.88 5.52 -8.19
C TYR A 153 3.48 5.92 -6.77
N TYR A 154 3.14 4.93 -5.98
CA TYR A 154 2.84 5.03 -4.57
C TYR A 154 3.60 3.95 -3.82
N MET A 155 4.13 4.30 -2.65
CA MET A 155 4.87 3.39 -1.80
C MET A 155 4.48 3.56 -0.34
N MET A 156 4.33 2.45 0.36
CA MET A 156 3.86 2.43 1.74
C MET A 156 4.48 1.25 2.49
N PRO A 157 5.55 1.46 3.27
CA PRO A 157 6.04 0.44 4.19
C PRO A 157 5.03 0.19 5.31
N LEU A 158 4.61 -1.07 5.46
CA LEU A 158 3.64 -1.53 6.44
C LEU A 158 4.27 -2.48 7.46
N SER A 159 3.90 -2.33 8.70
CA SER A 159 4.22 -3.29 9.77
C SER A 159 3.04 -3.48 10.70
N GLY A 160 3.10 -4.52 11.52
CA GLY A 160 2.16 -4.70 12.62
C GLY A 160 2.72 -4.17 13.94
N ALA A 161 1.84 -3.70 14.81
CA ALA A 161 2.17 -3.37 16.19
C ALA A 161 0.94 -3.54 17.10
N ASN A 162 1.03 -4.44 18.06
CA ASN A 162 -0.05 -4.67 19.03
C ASN A 162 -1.43 -4.91 18.40
N GLY A 163 -1.50 -5.69 17.32
CA GLY A 163 -2.72 -6.01 16.59
C GLY A 163 -3.28 -4.86 15.74
N ARG A 164 -2.45 -3.89 15.40
CA ARG A 164 -2.77 -2.76 14.51
C ARG A 164 -1.80 -2.70 13.36
N MET A 165 -2.30 -2.41 12.18
CA MET A 165 -1.49 -2.09 11.02
C MET A 165 -0.92 -0.67 11.17
N MET A 166 0.37 -0.54 10.92
CA MET A 166 1.11 0.71 11.02
C MET A 166 1.67 1.08 9.65
N VAL A 167 1.29 2.25 9.15
CA VAL A 167 1.93 2.88 8.00
C VAL A 167 3.18 3.60 8.52
N ARG A 168 4.36 3.19 8.05
CA ARG A 168 5.64 3.75 8.52
C ARG A 168 6.07 4.98 7.73
N LEU A 169 5.71 5.01 6.47
CA LEU A 169 5.97 6.11 5.55
C LEU A 169 4.89 6.11 4.48
N TRP A 170 4.61 7.25 3.92
CA TRP A 170 3.87 7.40 2.68
C TRP A 170 4.72 8.15 1.69
N GLN A 171 4.91 7.62 0.51
CA GLN A 171 5.62 8.27 -0.56
C GLN A 171 4.84 8.13 -1.87
N GLU A 172 4.76 9.21 -2.60
CA GLU A 172 4.23 9.24 -3.95
C GLU A 172 5.14 10.05 -4.86
N GLY A 173 5.19 9.64 -6.12
CA GLY A 173 5.97 10.31 -7.15
C GLY A 173 5.25 10.28 -8.48
N SER A 174 5.66 11.16 -9.33
CA SER A 174 5.05 11.32 -10.66
C SER A 174 6.10 11.65 -11.69
#